data_39c4cbe012b208d3b0d3dbcf0c098c5f
#
_entry.id   39c4cbe012b208d3b0d3dbcf0c098c5f
#
_cell.length_a   1.000
_cell.length_b   1.000
_cell.length_c   1.000
_cell.angle_alpha   90.00
_cell.angle_beta   90.00
_cell.angle_gamma   90.00
#
_symmetry.space_group_name_H-M   'P 1'
#
loop_
_entity.id
_entity.type
_entity.pdbx_description
1 polymer ?
#
loop_
_entity_poly.entity_id
_entity_poly.type
_entity_poly.pdbx_seq_one_letter_code
_entity_poly.pdbx_strand_id
1 'polypeptide(L)'
;MMGLWLMVAVALGMRRPRGFGGGALRARLDAVYGEPHELAKISPDAFPEADLEFYDRARAELEHKGYTFIADVEDLTMSRIYPHNRTFVRMLVDRGGMIRASAYHLHPRGVVISLLQLVQLFPRHLRVLELVTEIQGVFLVTSNTHGIDRLEPPPEAKVERMPLATPLDEIVSTHEKRITALLRTYPERAPVAFESYDDLIGSMARAHVVMARHRQKVGGLSRDELERLKGRPLSQAEEAFLREVQAKPPVGTS
;
A
#
# COMPACT_ATOMS: atom_id res chain seq x y z
N MET A 1 -1.03 0.05 -1.96
CA MET A 1 0.30 0.72 -1.92
C MET A 1 0.61 1.36 -0.57
N MET A 2 -0.27 2.18 -0.03
CA MET A 2 -0.01 2.96 1.20
C MET A 2 0.09 2.15 2.51
N GLY A 3 -0.60 1.01 2.62
CA GLY A 3 -0.54 0.16 3.82
C GLY A 3 0.82 -0.47 4.09
N LEU A 4 1.57 -0.80 3.03
CA LEU A 4 2.85 -1.50 3.14
C LEU A 4 3.96 -0.62 3.74
N TRP A 5 4.05 0.66 3.36
CA TRP A 5 5.02 1.59 3.93
C TRP A 5 4.81 1.83 5.42
N LEU A 6 3.55 1.93 5.82
CA LEU A 6 3.21 2.08 7.23
C LEU A 6 3.59 0.84 8.04
N MET A 7 3.41 -0.35 7.49
CA MET A 7 3.78 -1.60 8.13
C MET A 7 5.27 -1.70 8.40
N VAL A 8 6.10 -1.32 7.44
CA VAL A 8 7.55 -1.26 7.63
C VAL A 8 7.88 -0.24 8.74
N ALA A 9 7.24 0.91 8.76
CA ALA A 9 7.44 1.93 9.79
C ALA A 9 6.95 1.47 11.17
N VAL A 10 5.79 0.81 11.26
CA VAL A 10 5.24 0.28 12.51
C VAL A 10 6.05 -0.92 13.02
N ALA A 11 6.44 -1.85 12.15
CA ALA A 11 7.30 -2.98 12.54
C ALA A 11 8.67 -2.51 13.06
N LEU A 12 9.23 -1.45 12.49
CA LEU A 12 10.48 -0.84 12.94
C LEU A 12 10.33 -0.09 14.28
N GLY A 13 9.19 0.58 14.49
CA GLY A 13 8.89 1.30 15.72
C GLY A 13 8.63 0.38 16.92
N MET A 14 8.25 -0.87 16.69
CA MET A 14 7.91 -1.83 17.75
C MET A 14 9.10 -2.44 18.49
N ARG A 15 10.29 -2.44 17.90
CA ARG A 15 11.54 -2.72 18.63
C ARG A 15 12.15 -1.37 19.02
N ARG A 16 11.75 -0.83 20.15
CA ARG A 16 12.12 0.47 20.68
C ARG A 16 13.61 0.82 20.46
N PRO A 17 13.97 1.66 19.48
CA PRO A 17 15.05 2.60 19.73
C PRO A 17 14.54 3.54 20.83
N ARG A 18 15.36 3.82 21.84
CA ARG A 18 15.04 4.83 22.87
C ARG A 18 14.62 6.10 22.15
N GLY A 19 13.31 6.48 22.26
CA GLY A 19 12.77 7.70 21.67
C GLY A 19 11.62 7.54 20.65
N PHE A 20 11.22 6.34 20.25
CA PHE A 20 10.08 6.14 19.36
C PHE A 20 8.80 5.95 20.19
N GLY A 21 8.16 7.06 20.58
CA GLY A 21 6.87 7.08 21.30
C GLY A 21 5.67 7.00 20.36
N GLY A 22 4.48 6.77 20.93
CA GLY A 22 3.22 6.75 20.18
C GLY A 22 2.95 8.04 19.42
N GLY A 23 3.39 9.19 19.97
CA GLY A 23 3.29 10.49 19.30
C GLY A 23 4.11 10.58 18.00
N ALA A 24 5.29 9.99 17.93
CA ALA A 24 6.09 9.96 16.71
C ALA A 24 5.44 9.08 15.62
N LEU A 25 4.84 7.95 16.01
CA LEU A 25 4.06 7.14 15.08
C LEU A 25 2.82 7.90 14.60
N ARG A 26 2.11 8.58 15.51
CA ARG A 26 0.97 9.42 15.16
C ARG A 26 1.33 10.49 14.12
N ALA A 27 2.39 11.23 14.34
CA ALA A 27 2.85 12.26 13.40
C ALA A 27 3.16 11.68 12.00
N ARG A 28 3.72 10.46 11.94
CA ARG A 28 3.93 9.77 10.66
C ARG A 28 2.64 9.32 9.99
N LEU A 29 1.68 8.82 10.78
CA LEU A 29 0.36 8.47 10.25
C LEU A 29 -0.34 9.70 9.67
N ASP A 30 -0.28 10.82 10.39
CA ASP A 30 -0.85 12.08 9.93
C ASP A 30 -0.14 12.59 8.66
N ALA A 31 1.18 12.45 8.56
CA ALA A 31 1.93 12.80 7.34
C ALA A 31 1.56 11.90 6.14
N VAL A 32 1.30 10.60 6.38
CA VAL A 32 0.94 9.64 5.31
C VAL A 32 -0.52 9.77 4.89
N TYR A 33 -1.43 10.06 5.83
CA TYR A 33 -2.87 10.03 5.57
C TYR A 33 -3.56 11.39 5.69
N GLY A 34 -2.84 12.44 6.09
CA GLY A 34 -3.43 13.76 6.38
C GLY A 34 -3.80 14.55 5.14
N GLU A 35 -2.98 14.49 4.10
CA GLU A 35 -3.14 15.26 2.87
C GLU A 35 -3.12 14.37 1.63
N PRO A 36 -3.71 14.81 0.51
CA PRO A 36 -3.59 14.11 -0.77
C PRO A 36 -2.13 13.98 -1.18
N HIS A 37 -1.78 12.82 -1.75
CA HIS A 37 -0.42 12.59 -2.23
C HIS A 37 -0.16 13.30 -3.54
N GLU A 38 1.02 13.88 -3.63
CA GLU A 38 1.56 14.45 -4.85
C GLU A 38 2.22 13.32 -5.67
N LEU A 39 1.69 13.06 -6.86
CA LEU A 39 2.14 12.00 -7.75
C LEU A 39 2.74 12.60 -9.02
N ALA A 40 3.92 12.13 -9.44
CA ALA A 40 4.62 12.64 -10.61
C ALA A 40 5.04 11.51 -11.54
N LYS A 41 4.89 11.72 -12.87
CA LYS A 41 5.53 10.86 -13.87
C LYS A 41 7.05 11.00 -13.76
N ILE A 42 7.75 9.88 -13.85
CA ILE A 42 9.22 9.84 -13.73
C ILE A 42 9.85 8.96 -14.82
N SER A 43 11.17 9.10 -14.97
CA SER A 43 11.98 8.10 -15.68
C SER A 43 12.57 7.12 -14.64
N PRO A 44 12.52 5.80 -14.91
CA PRO A 44 13.15 4.78 -14.06
C PRO A 44 14.64 5.02 -13.79
N ASP A 45 15.35 5.71 -14.70
CA ASP A 45 16.77 6.03 -14.56
C ASP A 45 17.09 6.86 -13.31
N ALA A 46 16.09 7.58 -12.77
CA ALA A 46 16.22 8.32 -11.52
C ALA A 46 16.27 7.41 -10.27
N PHE A 47 16.12 6.08 -10.45
CA PHE A 47 16.07 5.09 -9.37
C PHE A 47 17.08 3.97 -9.57
N PRO A 48 18.39 4.23 -9.41
CA PRO A 48 19.46 3.27 -9.71
C PRO A 48 19.41 2.00 -8.83
N GLU A 49 18.66 2.04 -7.74
CA GLU A 49 18.50 0.92 -6.81
C GLU A 49 17.21 0.13 -7.04
N ALA A 50 16.40 0.53 -8.01
CA ALA A 50 15.19 -0.20 -8.38
C ALA A 50 15.56 -1.52 -9.08
N ASP A 51 14.77 -2.54 -8.82
CA ASP A 51 14.87 -3.82 -9.51
C ASP A 51 14.20 -3.72 -10.89
N LEU A 52 14.90 -3.09 -11.85
CA LEU A 52 14.35 -2.83 -13.18
C LEU A 52 13.98 -4.13 -13.90
N GLU A 53 14.73 -5.22 -13.70
CA GLU A 53 14.38 -6.53 -14.27
C GLU A 53 13.00 -7.02 -13.81
N PHE A 54 12.66 -6.81 -12.53
CA PHE A 54 11.33 -7.12 -12.04
C PHE A 54 10.25 -6.28 -12.72
N TYR A 55 10.48 -4.97 -12.86
CA TYR A 55 9.52 -4.07 -13.51
C TYR A 55 9.29 -4.43 -14.98
N ASP A 56 10.37 -4.73 -15.71
CA ASP A 56 10.29 -5.05 -17.13
C ASP A 56 9.62 -6.41 -17.36
N ARG A 57 9.93 -7.40 -16.53
CA ARG A 57 9.24 -8.69 -16.57
C ARG A 57 7.76 -8.56 -16.24
N ALA A 58 7.40 -7.86 -15.16
CA ALA A 58 6.01 -7.64 -14.79
C ALA A 58 5.23 -6.89 -15.90
N ARG A 59 5.86 -5.90 -16.53
CA ARG A 59 5.29 -5.21 -17.69
C ARG A 59 5.07 -6.17 -18.85
N ALA A 60 6.08 -6.92 -19.27
CA ALA A 60 5.99 -7.83 -20.41
C ALA A 60 4.89 -8.90 -20.19
N GLU A 61 4.82 -9.48 -18.99
CA GLU A 61 3.79 -10.46 -18.63
C GLU A 61 2.39 -9.85 -18.67
N LEU A 62 2.19 -8.62 -18.15
CA LEU A 62 0.91 -7.91 -18.19
C LEU A 62 0.54 -7.51 -19.62
N GLU A 63 1.48 -6.99 -20.44
CA GLU A 63 1.24 -6.64 -21.84
C GLU A 63 0.84 -7.88 -22.66
N HIS A 64 1.44 -9.04 -22.37
CA HIS A 64 1.02 -10.30 -23.01
C HIS A 64 -0.44 -10.68 -22.66
N LYS A 65 -0.93 -10.23 -21.52
CA LYS A 65 -2.35 -10.39 -21.11
C LYS A 65 -3.28 -9.27 -21.59
N GLY A 66 -2.77 -8.36 -22.41
CA GLY A 66 -3.54 -7.27 -23.00
C GLY A 66 -3.62 -6.01 -22.15
N TYR A 67 -2.77 -5.87 -21.12
CA TYR A 67 -2.62 -4.61 -20.42
C TYR A 67 -1.78 -3.64 -21.24
N THR A 68 -2.04 -2.35 -21.07
CA THR A 68 -1.29 -1.26 -21.72
C THR A 68 -0.52 -0.48 -20.67
N PHE A 69 0.76 -0.25 -20.89
CA PHE A 69 1.58 0.60 -20.03
C PHE A 69 1.12 2.05 -20.14
N ILE A 70 0.98 2.73 -19.00
CA ILE A 70 0.55 4.13 -18.92
C ILE A 70 1.68 5.04 -18.45
N ALA A 71 2.30 4.74 -17.30
CA ALA A 71 3.37 5.56 -16.75
C ALA A 71 4.13 4.85 -15.63
N ASP A 72 5.36 5.29 -15.42
CA ASP A 72 6.08 5.12 -14.15
C ASP A 72 5.83 6.37 -13.30
N VAL A 73 5.43 6.18 -12.03
CA VAL A 73 4.94 7.26 -11.16
C VAL A 73 5.63 7.18 -9.80
N GLU A 74 6.20 8.29 -9.35
CA GLU A 74 6.69 8.45 -8.00
C GLU A 74 5.64 9.14 -7.12
N ASP A 75 5.49 8.66 -5.91
CA ASP A 75 4.77 9.34 -4.84
C ASP A 75 5.74 10.28 -4.13
N LEU A 76 5.73 11.56 -4.50
CA LEU A 76 6.63 12.58 -3.97
C LEU A 76 6.38 12.83 -2.48
N THR A 77 5.14 12.68 -2.03
CA THR A 77 4.80 12.79 -0.60
C THR A 77 5.48 11.70 0.20
N MET A 78 5.38 10.45 -0.26
CA MET A 78 6.06 9.33 0.39
C MET A 78 7.58 9.43 0.29
N SER A 79 8.10 9.90 -0.82
CA SER A 79 9.54 10.11 -1.00
C SER A 79 10.11 11.19 -0.07
N ARG A 80 9.33 12.23 0.26
CA ARG A 80 9.71 13.22 1.27
C ARG A 80 9.70 12.64 2.69
N ILE A 81 8.71 11.80 3.01
CA ILE A 81 8.60 11.15 4.33
C ILE A 81 9.69 10.09 4.52
N TYR A 82 10.05 9.37 3.45
CA TYR A 82 11.00 8.25 3.45
C TYR A 82 12.09 8.41 2.38
N PRO A 83 12.98 9.42 2.48
CA PRO A 83 13.93 9.76 1.42
C PRO A 83 14.94 8.65 1.09
N HIS A 84 15.22 7.75 2.06
CA HIS A 84 16.13 6.62 1.86
C HIS A 84 15.45 5.37 1.27
N ASN A 85 14.14 5.41 1.05
CA ASN A 85 13.35 4.30 0.54
C ASN A 85 12.48 4.75 -0.63
N ARG A 86 13.01 5.63 -1.47
CA ARG A 86 12.31 6.07 -2.68
C ARG A 86 12.04 4.89 -3.60
N THR A 87 10.87 4.87 -4.20
CA THR A 87 10.47 3.90 -5.21
C THR A 87 9.50 4.54 -6.18
N PHE A 88 9.30 3.89 -7.29
CA PHE A 88 8.24 4.25 -8.23
C PHE A 88 7.25 3.10 -8.42
N VAL A 89 6.14 3.40 -9.02
CA VAL A 89 5.08 2.45 -9.37
C VAL A 89 4.94 2.44 -10.88
N ARG A 90 5.12 1.27 -11.48
CA ARG A 90 4.78 1.04 -12.88
C ARG A 90 3.30 0.75 -13.01
N MET A 91 2.60 1.55 -13.77
CA MET A 91 1.15 1.49 -13.91
C MET A 91 0.74 1.04 -15.30
N LEU A 92 -0.13 0.03 -15.34
CA LEU A 92 -0.74 -0.48 -16.54
C LEU A 92 -2.27 -0.55 -16.35
N VAL A 93 -2.99 -0.61 -17.46
CA VAL A 93 -4.45 -0.77 -17.48
C VAL A 93 -4.81 -1.90 -18.43
N ASP A 94 -5.78 -2.73 -18.05
CA ASP A 94 -6.27 -3.79 -18.92
C ASP A 94 -6.96 -3.25 -20.17
N ARG A 95 -7.16 -4.10 -21.17
CA ARG A 95 -7.79 -3.72 -22.45
C ARG A 95 -9.19 -3.12 -22.28
N GLY A 96 -9.92 -3.52 -21.24
CA GLY A 96 -11.24 -3.00 -20.91
C GLY A 96 -11.23 -1.68 -20.17
N GLY A 97 -10.07 -1.17 -19.78
CA GLY A 97 -9.94 0.05 -19.00
C GLY A 97 -10.47 -0.07 -17.56
N MET A 98 -10.72 -1.28 -17.06
CA MET A 98 -11.40 -1.48 -15.78
C MET A 98 -10.45 -1.90 -14.65
N ILE A 99 -9.30 -2.46 -14.98
CA ILE A 99 -8.32 -2.96 -14.02
C ILE A 99 -7.04 -2.13 -14.13
N ARG A 100 -6.71 -1.42 -13.08
CA ARG A 100 -5.39 -0.83 -12.90
C ARG A 100 -4.45 -1.87 -12.32
N ALA A 101 -3.36 -2.17 -13.01
CA ALA A 101 -2.25 -2.97 -12.50
C ALA A 101 -1.11 -2.05 -12.05
N SER A 102 -0.53 -2.38 -10.90
CA SER A 102 0.59 -1.64 -10.31
C SER A 102 1.69 -2.61 -9.93
N ALA A 103 2.90 -2.41 -10.45
CA ALA A 103 4.10 -3.10 -10.01
C ALA A 103 5.01 -2.13 -9.28
N TYR A 104 5.52 -2.50 -8.11
CA TYR A 104 6.48 -1.69 -7.38
C TYR A 104 7.42 -2.55 -6.54
N HIS A 105 8.64 -2.06 -6.42
CA HIS A 105 9.71 -2.70 -5.68
C HIS A 105 10.04 -1.85 -4.46
N LEU A 106 10.06 -2.49 -3.29
CA LEU A 106 10.51 -1.86 -2.05
C LEU A 106 11.80 -2.52 -1.61
N HIS A 107 12.76 -1.68 -1.24
CA HIS A 107 14.03 -2.10 -0.67
C HIS A 107 14.12 -1.55 0.76
N PRO A 108 13.50 -2.23 1.74
CA PRO A 108 13.49 -1.75 3.11
C PRO A 108 14.90 -1.66 3.68
N ARG A 109 15.27 -0.48 4.19
CA ARG A 109 16.59 -0.19 4.76
C ARG A 109 16.50 0.20 6.23
N GLY A 110 17.55 -0.03 6.96
CA GLY A 110 17.69 0.31 8.37
C GLY A 110 18.46 -0.77 9.14
N VAL A 111 19.17 -0.38 10.19
CA VAL A 111 20.03 -1.30 10.96
C VAL A 111 19.30 -2.56 11.42
N VAL A 112 18.09 -2.39 11.96
CA VAL A 112 17.27 -3.53 12.43
C VAL A 112 16.81 -4.40 11.27
N ILE A 113 16.41 -3.80 10.14
CA ILE A 113 16.02 -4.54 8.94
C ILE A 113 17.22 -5.30 8.40
N SER A 114 18.38 -4.68 8.31
CA SER A 114 19.60 -5.34 7.84
C SER A 114 19.97 -6.55 8.70
N LEU A 115 19.79 -6.47 10.02
CA LEU A 115 19.98 -7.62 10.91
C LEU A 115 18.94 -8.72 10.65
N LEU A 116 17.68 -8.37 10.45
CA LEU A 116 16.62 -9.35 10.11
C LEU A 116 16.84 -9.99 8.74
N GLN A 117 17.36 -9.22 7.78
CA GLN A 117 17.74 -9.71 6.45
C GLN A 117 18.96 -10.65 6.50
N LEU A 118 19.93 -10.34 7.38
CA LEU A 118 21.10 -11.19 7.57
C LEU A 118 20.72 -12.60 8.07
N VAL A 119 19.74 -12.67 8.96
CA VAL A 119 19.21 -13.96 9.47
C VAL A 119 18.00 -14.47 8.67
N GLN A 120 17.77 -13.94 7.46
CA GLN A 120 16.72 -14.34 6.53
C GLN A 120 15.28 -14.25 7.10
N LEU A 121 15.06 -13.49 8.15
CA LEU A 121 13.73 -13.25 8.75
C LEU A 121 12.93 -12.14 8.05
N PHE A 122 13.57 -11.39 7.15
CA PHE A 122 12.93 -10.35 6.36
C PHE A 122 13.51 -10.29 4.94
N PRO A 123 12.68 -10.23 3.90
CA PRO A 123 13.18 -10.18 2.53
C PRO A 123 13.92 -8.86 2.24
N ARG A 124 14.98 -8.94 1.47
CA ARG A 124 15.74 -7.76 1.02
C ARG A 124 14.98 -6.93 0.01
N HIS A 125 14.19 -7.62 -0.81
CA HIS A 125 13.41 -7.05 -1.90
C HIS A 125 11.96 -7.48 -1.77
N LEU A 126 11.06 -6.52 -1.73
CA LEU A 126 9.63 -6.73 -1.76
C LEU A 126 9.12 -6.35 -3.15
N ARG A 127 8.88 -7.34 -3.99
CA ARG A 127 8.33 -7.19 -5.34
C ARG A 127 6.82 -7.32 -5.26
N VAL A 128 6.12 -6.21 -5.36
CA VAL A 128 4.68 -6.17 -5.17
C VAL A 128 3.96 -5.96 -6.49
N LEU A 129 2.94 -6.77 -6.67
CA LEU A 129 1.95 -6.66 -7.73
C LEU A 129 0.59 -6.39 -7.08
N GLU A 130 -0.11 -5.39 -7.58
CA GLU A 130 -1.42 -4.99 -7.08
C GLU A 130 -2.36 -4.71 -8.26
N LEU A 131 -3.52 -5.33 -8.24
CA LEU A 131 -4.61 -5.09 -9.17
C LEU A 131 -5.75 -4.40 -8.44
N VAL A 132 -6.30 -3.36 -9.05
CA VAL A 132 -7.38 -2.56 -8.47
C VAL A 132 -8.46 -2.31 -9.51
N THR A 133 -9.71 -2.61 -9.14
CA THR A 133 -10.91 -2.16 -9.86
C THR A 133 -11.74 -1.30 -8.92
N GLU A 134 -12.12 -0.11 -9.38
CA GLU A 134 -13.03 0.78 -8.68
C GLU A 134 -14.46 0.57 -9.21
N ILE A 135 -15.39 0.27 -8.34
CA ILE A 135 -16.80 0.05 -8.67
C ILE A 135 -17.64 0.93 -7.77
N GLN A 136 -18.06 2.11 -8.26
CA GLN A 136 -18.92 3.06 -7.52
C GLN A 136 -18.44 3.32 -6.07
N GLY A 137 -17.17 3.68 -5.91
CA GLY A 137 -16.57 4.01 -4.61
C GLY A 137 -16.16 2.80 -3.76
N VAL A 138 -16.38 1.57 -4.25
CA VAL A 138 -15.81 0.35 -3.69
C VAL A 138 -14.55 -0.01 -4.46
N PHE A 139 -13.46 -0.25 -3.75
CA PHE A 139 -12.18 -0.67 -4.32
C PHE A 139 -11.98 -2.17 -4.13
N LEU A 140 -12.00 -2.91 -5.22
CA LEU A 140 -11.62 -4.31 -5.23
C LEU A 140 -10.11 -4.38 -5.45
N VAL A 141 -9.38 -4.89 -4.47
CA VAL A 141 -7.91 -4.96 -4.49
C VAL A 141 -7.47 -6.41 -4.40
N THR A 142 -6.54 -6.82 -5.25
CA THR A 142 -5.86 -8.12 -5.16
C THR A 142 -4.35 -7.86 -5.25
N SER A 143 -3.58 -8.32 -4.26
CA SER A 143 -2.14 -8.10 -4.21
C SER A 143 -1.40 -9.29 -3.61
N ASN A 144 -0.09 -9.39 -3.89
CA ASN A 144 0.77 -10.40 -3.28
C ASN A 144 1.39 -9.92 -1.95
N THR A 145 0.61 -9.29 -1.10
CA THR A 145 1.11 -8.67 0.15
C THR A 145 0.73 -9.44 1.42
N HIS A 146 0.33 -10.72 1.31
CA HIS A 146 -0.01 -11.53 2.48
C HIS A 146 1.17 -11.63 3.47
N GLY A 147 0.87 -11.42 4.74
CA GLY A 147 1.89 -11.42 5.81
C GLY A 147 2.69 -10.12 5.92
N ILE A 148 2.64 -9.25 4.92
CA ILE A 148 3.34 -7.96 4.88
C ILE A 148 2.37 -6.83 5.22
N ASP A 149 1.29 -6.67 4.47
CA ASP A 149 0.23 -5.71 4.79
C ASP A 149 -0.78 -6.35 5.76
N ARG A 150 -0.76 -5.90 7.01
CA ARG A 150 -1.63 -6.39 8.09
C ARG A 150 -2.61 -5.34 8.58
N LEU A 151 -2.61 -4.15 7.98
CA LEU A 151 -3.55 -3.11 8.34
C LEU A 151 -4.95 -3.48 7.89
N GLU A 152 -5.93 -3.07 8.70
CA GLU A 152 -7.33 -3.25 8.36
C GLU A 152 -7.71 -2.32 7.21
N PRO A 153 -8.24 -2.87 6.11
CA PRO A 153 -8.73 -2.04 5.02
C PRO A 153 -10.02 -1.33 5.45
N PRO A 154 -10.31 -0.16 4.88
CA PRO A 154 -11.62 0.48 5.05
C PRO A 154 -12.74 -0.44 4.50
N PRO A 155 -13.97 -0.30 5.00
CA PRO A 155 -15.12 -1.11 4.52
C PRO A 155 -15.35 -1.03 3.01
N GLU A 156 -14.98 0.10 2.40
CA GLU A 156 -15.06 0.37 0.97
C GLU A 156 -13.98 -0.37 0.16
N ALA A 157 -12.94 -0.92 0.81
CA ALA A 157 -11.89 -1.69 0.13
C ALA A 157 -12.04 -3.19 0.43
N LYS A 158 -12.32 -3.97 -0.61
CA LYS A 158 -12.38 -5.43 -0.56
C LYS A 158 -11.02 -6.00 -0.95
N VAL A 159 -10.15 -6.21 0.02
CA VAL A 159 -8.74 -6.58 -0.20
C VAL A 159 -8.55 -8.09 -0.10
N GLU A 160 -7.94 -8.68 -1.13
CA GLU A 160 -7.40 -10.04 -1.13
C GLU A 160 -5.88 -9.97 -1.13
N ARG A 161 -5.25 -10.63 -0.16
CA ARG A 161 -3.80 -10.65 -0.03
C ARG A 161 -3.28 -12.07 -0.26
N MET A 162 -2.56 -12.25 -1.33
CA MET A 162 -1.94 -13.51 -1.72
C MET A 162 -0.49 -13.56 -1.23
N PRO A 163 0.13 -14.74 -1.10
CA PRO A 163 1.55 -14.87 -0.76
C PRO A 163 2.46 -14.07 -1.69
N LEU A 164 3.61 -13.58 -1.17
CA LEU A 164 4.55 -12.75 -1.95
C LEU A 164 5.07 -13.45 -3.21
N ALA A 165 5.20 -14.79 -3.16
CA ALA A 165 5.69 -15.60 -4.28
C ALA A 165 4.59 -16.00 -5.27
N THR A 166 3.35 -15.51 -5.10
CA THR A 166 2.24 -15.85 -6.01
C THR A 166 2.55 -15.39 -7.44
N PRO A 167 2.44 -16.29 -8.44
CA PRO A 167 2.62 -15.91 -9.85
C PRO A 167 1.63 -14.85 -10.30
N LEU A 168 2.06 -13.98 -11.23
CA LEU A 168 1.21 -12.91 -11.77
C LEU A 168 -0.09 -13.44 -12.38
N ASP A 169 -0.04 -14.57 -13.09
CA ASP A 169 -1.21 -15.22 -13.68
C ASP A 169 -2.30 -15.54 -12.66
N GLU A 170 -1.90 -16.03 -11.50
CA GLU A 170 -2.81 -16.37 -10.42
C GLU A 170 -3.41 -15.11 -9.79
N ILE A 171 -2.63 -14.03 -9.64
CA ILE A 171 -3.11 -12.74 -9.14
C ILE A 171 -4.16 -12.17 -10.11
N VAL A 172 -3.87 -12.16 -11.42
CA VAL A 172 -4.79 -11.67 -12.45
C VAL A 172 -6.08 -12.49 -12.46
N SER A 173 -5.98 -13.83 -12.55
CA SER A 173 -7.16 -14.68 -12.61
C SER A 173 -8.01 -14.59 -11.35
N THR A 174 -7.39 -14.44 -10.19
CA THR A 174 -8.10 -14.24 -8.92
C THR A 174 -8.85 -12.92 -8.93
N HIS A 175 -8.22 -11.84 -9.39
CA HIS A 175 -8.86 -10.53 -9.47
C HIS A 175 -10.06 -10.54 -10.41
N GLU A 176 -9.94 -11.11 -11.61
CA GLU A 176 -11.03 -11.23 -12.59
C GLU A 176 -12.22 -12.04 -12.05
N LYS A 177 -11.95 -13.16 -11.37
CA LYS A 177 -13.01 -13.95 -10.71
C LYS A 177 -13.75 -13.12 -9.65
N ARG A 178 -13.02 -12.31 -8.88
CA ARG A 178 -13.61 -11.45 -7.85
C ARG A 178 -14.45 -10.32 -8.46
N ILE A 179 -14.01 -9.70 -9.55
CA ILE A 179 -14.83 -8.73 -10.32
C ILE A 179 -16.12 -9.40 -10.78
N THR A 180 -16.01 -10.57 -11.43
CA THR A 180 -17.17 -11.31 -11.92
C THR A 180 -18.15 -11.65 -10.80
N ALA A 181 -17.67 -12.10 -9.65
CA ALA A 181 -18.50 -12.41 -8.49
C ALA A 181 -19.19 -11.15 -7.94
N LEU A 182 -18.48 -10.02 -7.86
CA LEU A 182 -19.04 -8.77 -7.37
C LEU A 182 -20.13 -8.23 -8.30
N LEU A 183 -19.90 -8.24 -9.61
CA LEU A 183 -20.87 -7.79 -10.61
C LEU A 183 -22.10 -8.72 -10.72
N ARG A 184 -21.95 -10.01 -10.44
CA ARG A 184 -23.12 -10.92 -10.32
C ARG A 184 -23.99 -10.57 -9.11
N THR A 185 -23.37 -10.16 -8.01
CA THR A 185 -24.09 -9.78 -6.79
C THR A 185 -24.75 -8.41 -6.91
N TYR A 186 -24.13 -7.51 -7.67
CA TYR A 186 -24.57 -6.12 -7.86
C TYR A 186 -24.56 -5.75 -9.35
N PRO A 187 -25.50 -6.30 -10.15
CA PRO A 187 -25.49 -6.13 -11.61
C PRO A 187 -25.73 -4.70 -12.08
N GLU A 188 -26.29 -3.85 -11.21
CA GLU A 188 -26.51 -2.43 -11.47
C GLU A 188 -25.23 -1.58 -11.35
N ARG A 189 -24.15 -2.14 -10.81
CA ARG A 189 -22.89 -1.44 -10.63
C ARG A 189 -21.99 -1.57 -11.84
N ALA A 190 -21.33 -0.49 -12.20
CA ALA A 190 -20.35 -0.47 -13.28
C ALA A 190 -18.96 -0.12 -12.75
N PRO A 191 -17.90 -0.77 -13.23
CA PRO A 191 -16.54 -0.34 -12.99
C PRO A 191 -16.30 1.06 -13.53
N VAL A 192 -15.42 1.81 -12.85
CA VAL A 192 -14.90 3.09 -13.34
C VAL A 192 -13.89 2.79 -14.43
N ALA A 193 -14.03 3.45 -15.58
CA ALA A 193 -13.07 3.33 -16.68
C ALA A 193 -11.80 4.16 -16.40
N PHE A 194 -10.64 3.59 -16.75
CA PHE A 194 -9.33 4.23 -16.72
C PHE A 194 -8.85 4.40 -18.16
N GLU A 195 -9.12 5.55 -18.77
CA GLU A 195 -8.76 5.83 -20.16
C GLU A 195 -7.47 6.65 -20.27
N SER A 196 -7.09 7.30 -19.17
CA SER A 196 -5.95 8.20 -19.13
C SER A 196 -5.13 8.08 -17.85
N TYR A 197 -3.96 8.71 -17.86
CA TYR A 197 -3.15 8.89 -16.65
C TYR A 197 -3.93 9.61 -15.55
N ASP A 198 -4.70 10.64 -15.91
CA ASP A 198 -5.43 11.46 -14.94
C ASP A 198 -6.55 10.66 -14.26
N ASP A 199 -7.19 9.73 -14.97
CA ASP A 199 -8.18 8.81 -14.38
C ASP A 199 -7.54 7.90 -13.33
N LEU A 200 -6.34 7.39 -13.61
CA LEU A 200 -5.58 6.57 -12.67
C LEU A 200 -5.21 7.36 -11.40
N ILE A 201 -4.69 8.58 -11.57
CA ILE A 201 -4.34 9.45 -10.45
C ILE A 201 -5.60 9.85 -9.67
N GLY A 202 -6.69 10.15 -10.36
CA GLY A 202 -7.98 10.42 -9.74
C GLY A 202 -8.50 9.26 -8.90
N SER A 203 -8.39 8.02 -9.40
CA SER A 203 -8.75 6.82 -8.64
C SER A 203 -7.85 6.61 -7.42
N MET A 204 -6.54 6.84 -7.56
CA MET A 204 -5.61 6.77 -6.43
C MET A 204 -5.93 7.82 -5.36
N ALA A 205 -6.27 9.03 -5.77
CA ALA A 205 -6.67 10.09 -4.85
C ALA A 205 -7.96 9.73 -4.10
N ARG A 206 -8.98 9.18 -4.79
CA ARG A 206 -10.22 8.70 -4.14
C ARG A 206 -9.94 7.57 -3.15
N ALA A 207 -9.11 6.58 -3.52
CA ALA A 207 -8.69 5.51 -2.61
C ALA A 207 -7.95 6.06 -1.39
N HIS A 208 -7.09 7.08 -1.58
CA HIS A 208 -6.41 7.76 -0.48
C HIS A 208 -7.40 8.42 0.49
N VAL A 209 -8.39 9.16 -0.02
CA VAL A 209 -9.42 9.82 0.81
C VAL A 209 -10.18 8.79 1.65
N VAL A 210 -10.56 7.65 1.07
CA VAL A 210 -11.24 6.57 1.78
C VAL A 210 -10.35 6.00 2.90
N MET A 211 -9.08 5.74 2.59
CA MET A 211 -8.11 5.25 3.56
C MET A 211 -7.84 6.27 4.67
N ALA A 212 -7.65 7.54 4.34
CA ALA A 212 -7.43 8.63 5.30
C ALA A 212 -8.59 8.75 6.29
N ARG A 213 -9.82 8.74 5.76
CA ARG A 213 -11.04 8.77 6.60
C ARG A 213 -11.11 7.56 7.54
N HIS A 214 -10.80 6.38 7.04
CA HIS A 214 -10.75 5.17 7.88
C HIS A 214 -9.69 5.29 8.97
N ARG A 215 -8.48 5.72 8.64
CA ARG A 215 -7.39 5.93 9.62
C ARG A 215 -7.76 6.96 10.68
N GLN A 216 -8.42 8.04 10.31
CA GLN A 216 -8.95 9.03 11.26
C GLN A 216 -10.00 8.40 12.20
N LYS A 217 -10.93 7.60 11.64
CA LYS A 217 -11.98 6.92 12.40
C LYS A 217 -11.42 5.95 13.46
N VAL A 218 -10.37 5.18 13.12
CA VAL A 218 -9.75 4.22 14.04
C VAL A 218 -8.65 4.84 14.92
N GLY A 219 -8.45 6.17 14.84
CA GLY A 219 -7.43 6.87 15.64
C GLY A 219 -6.00 6.59 15.16
N GLY A 220 -5.81 6.35 13.86
CA GLY A 220 -4.53 6.05 13.23
C GLY A 220 -4.21 4.55 13.22
N LEU A 221 -4.23 3.89 14.36
CA LEU A 221 -4.00 2.44 14.53
C LEU A 221 -5.05 1.88 15.50
N SER A 222 -5.71 0.77 15.15
CA SER A 222 -6.66 0.11 16.04
C SER A 222 -5.96 -0.88 16.99
N ARG A 223 -6.67 -1.26 18.08
CA ARG A 223 -6.21 -2.30 18.99
C ARG A 223 -6.00 -3.63 18.27
N ASP A 224 -7.00 -4.03 17.48
CA ASP A 224 -7.00 -5.31 16.77
C ASP A 224 -5.86 -5.38 15.75
N GLU A 225 -5.54 -4.26 15.09
CA GLU A 225 -4.38 -4.18 14.19
C GLU A 225 -3.07 -4.39 14.97
N LEU A 226 -2.91 -3.74 16.11
CA LEU A 226 -1.70 -3.88 16.91
C LEU A 226 -1.55 -5.29 17.48
N GLU A 227 -2.64 -5.92 17.93
CA GLU A 227 -2.64 -7.32 18.39
C GLU A 227 -2.31 -8.29 17.24
N ARG A 228 -2.89 -8.10 16.04
CA ARG A 228 -2.52 -8.88 14.85
C ARG A 228 -1.05 -8.72 14.46
N LEU A 229 -0.51 -7.51 14.56
CA LEU A 229 0.90 -7.25 14.29
C LEU A 229 1.81 -7.96 15.30
N LYS A 230 1.39 -8.05 16.54
CA LYS A 230 2.13 -8.72 17.64
C LYS A 230 1.93 -10.23 17.66
N GLY A 231 0.85 -10.73 17.09
CA GLY A 231 0.46 -12.14 17.18
C GLY A 231 0.01 -12.56 18.59
N ARG A 232 -0.32 -11.58 19.47
CA ARG A 232 -0.77 -11.80 20.86
C ARG A 232 -1.53 -10.59 21.40
N PRO A 233 -2.28 -10.73 22.52
CA PRO A 233 -2.87 -9.61 23.24
C PRO A 233 -1.82 -8.57 23.66
N LEU A 234 -2.25 -7.32 23.78
CA LEU A 234 -1.38 -6.21 24.18
C LEU A 234 -1.00 -6.28 25.65
N SER A 235 0.24 -6.00 25.96
CA SER A 235 0.67 -5.68 27.32
C SER A 235 0.22 -4.29 27.75
N GLN A 236 0.24 -4.00 29.05
CA GLN A 236 -0.11 -2.69 29.60
C GLN A 236 0.72 -1.53 28.99
N ALA A 237 2.01 -1.78 28.72
CA ALA A 237 2.89 -0.79 28.08
C ALA A 237 2.51 -0.55 26.61
N GLU A 238 2.05 -1.58 25.89
CA GLU A 238 1.59 -1.46 24.50
C GLU A 238 0.22 -0.79 24.41
N GLU A 239 -0.64 -1.01 25.40
CA GLU A 239 -1.90 -0.25 25.53
C GLU A 239 -1.66 1.24 25.81
N ALA A 240 -0.66 1.56 26.66
CA ALA A 240 -0.26 2.95 26.86
C ALA A 240 0.25 3.59 25.56
N PHE A 241 1.11 2.88 24.81
CA PHE A 241 1.59 3.31 23.50
C PHE A 241 0.42 3.53 22.52
N LEU A 242 -0.54 2.61 22.46
CA LEU A 242 -1.71 2.75 21.59
C LEU A 242 -2.54 3.99 21.94
N ARG A 243 -2.74 4.26 23.26
CA ARG A 243 -3.41 5.49 23.71
C ARG A 243 -2.68 6.76 23.24
N GLU A 244 -1.34 6.76 23.25
CA GLU A 244 -0.56 7.88 22.74
C GLU A 244 -0.75 8.06 21.21
N VAL A 245 -0.79 6.96 20.44
CA VAL A 245 -1.05 7.00 18.99
C VAL A 245 -2.44 7.54 18.70
N GLN A 246 -3.44 7.16 19.49
CA GLN A 246 -4.85 7.55 19.30
C GLN A 246 -5.18 8.92 19.88
N ALA A 247 -4.31 9.48 20.72
CA ALA A 247 -4.51 10.81 21.27
C ALA A 247 -4.55 11.84 20.13
N LYS A 248 -5.62 12.65 20.08
CA LYS A 248 -5.65 13.79 19.17
C LYS A 248 -4.50 14.73 19.53
N PRO A 249 -3.73 15.25 18.54
CA PRO A 249 -2.79 16.31 18.86
C PRO A 249 -3.57 17.46 19.50
N PRO A 250 -2.97 18.17 20.49
CA PRO A 250 -3.61 19.33 21.07
C PRO A 250 -3.98 20.30 19.95
N VAL A 251 -5.26 20.69 19.91
CA VAL A 251 -5.76 21.65 18.93
C VAL A 251 -5.04 22.98 19.19
N GLY A 252 -4.16 23.35 18.29
CA GLY A 252 -3.65 24.73 18.19
C GLY A 252 -2.40 25.01 19.01
N THR A 253 -1.33 25.19 18.28
CA THR A 253 -0.58 26.48 18.33
C THR A 253 0.13 26.57 16.97
N SER A 254 -0.58 27.14 16.01
CA SER A 254 0.06 27.76 14.84
C SER A 254 0.48 29.17 15.23
#